data_fe67587d9b0e25eef71009b6a1fcd1d3
#
_entry.id   fe67587d9b0e25eef71009b6a1fcd1d3
#
_cell.length_a   1.000
_cell.length_b   1.000
_cell.length_c   1.000
_cell.angle_alpha   90.00
_cell.angle_beta   90.00
_cell.angle_gamma   90.00
#
_symmetry.space_group_name_H-M   'P 1'
#
loop_
_entity.id
_entity.type
_entity.pdbx_description
1 polymer ?
#
loop_
_entity_poly.entity_id
_entity_poly.type
_entity_poly.pdbx_seq_one_letter_code
_entity_poly.pdbx_strand_id
1 'polypeptide(L)'
;WDTGKAFDHAAPISAIVPVADVGELGARGLSLQINGQTRQDGSLADLIWDVPEILHELAKLYALRAGDLVFMGTPAGVGPLQPGDRFHAVLDGVIEHSGQIVDGPTL
;
A
#
# COMPACT_ATOMS: atom_id res chain seq x y z
N TRP A 1 -12.97 12.39 7.98
CA TRP A 1 -12.07 11.39 7.39
C TRP A 1 -10.60 11.72 7.63
N ASP A 2 -10.23 12.98 7.65
CA ASP A 2 -8.82 13.35 7.86
C ASP A 2 -8.31 12.87 9.22
N THR A 3 -9.10 13.01 10.27
CA THR A 3 -8.72 12.57 11.62
C THR A 3 -8.52 11.06 11.72
N GLY A 4 -9.29 10.30 10.95
CA GLY A 4 -9.16 8.84 10.91
C GLY A 4 -8.07 8.32 9.98
N LYS A 5 -7.47 9.19 9.15
CA LYS A 5 -6.48 8.78 8.15
C LYS A 5 -5.18 9.57 8.20
N ALA A 6 -5.21 10.80 8.70
CA ALA A 6 -4.06 11.70 8.71
C ALA A 6 -3.49 11.84 10.13
N PHE A 7 -2.72 10.86 10.56
CA PHE A 7 -2.01 10.86 11.84
C PHE A 7 -0.61 10.30 11.64
N ASP A 8 0.26 10.50 12.61
CA ASP A 8 1.64 10.07 12.52
C ASP A 8 1.73 8.54 12.28
N HIS A 9 2.55 8.15 11.33
CA HIS A 9 2.74 6.75 10.94
C HIS A 9 1.48 6.07 10.38
N ALA A 10 0.51 6.84 9.90
CA ALA A 10 -0.73 6.30 9.31
C ALA A 10 -0.51 5.60 7.97
N ALA A 11 0.57 5.91 7.29
CA ALA A 11 0.89 5.36 5.97
C ALA A 11 2.32 4.84 5.94
N PRO A 12 2.57 3.66 6.54
CA PRO A 12 3.89 3.06 6.45
C PRO A 12 4.22 2.72 5.00
N ILE A 13 5.43 3.05 4.58
CA ILE A 13 5.89 2.76 3.23
C ILE A 13 7.20 1.97 3.27
N SER A 14 7.37 1.07 2.31
CA SER A 14 8.61 0.32 2.14
C SER A 14 9.70 1.18 1.48
N ALA A 15 10.88 0.60 1.31
CA ALA A 15 11.85 1.14 0.38
C ALA A 15 11.24 1.23 -1.03
N ILE A 16 11.66 2.21 -1.80
CA ILE A 16 11.18 2.40 -3.16
C ILE A 16 11.95 1.49 -4.10
N VAL A 17 11.22 0.76 -4.94
CA VAL A 17 11.80 -0.07 -5.99
C VAL A 17 11.58 0.65 -7.33
N PRO A 18 12.64 1.04 -8.05
CA PRO A 18 12.50 1.69 -9.35
C PRO A 18 11.78 0.79 -10.34
N VAL A 19 10.92 1.37 -11.18
CA VAL A 19 10.16 0.61 -12.17
C VAL A 19 11.07 -0.14 -13.15
N ALA A 20 12.24 0.40 -13.42
CA ALA A 20 13.22 -0.26 -14.29
C ALA A 20 13.71 -1.60 -13.73
N ASP A 21 13.68 -1.77 -12.41
CA ASP A 21 14.10 -3.01 -11.75
C ASP A 21 12.97 -4.04 -11.65
N VAL A 22 11.74 -3.61 -11.85
CA VAL A 22 10.55 -4.46 -11.72
C VAL A 22 10.10 -5.03 -13.07
N GLY A 23 10.19 -4.22 -14.11
CA GLY A 23 9.56 -4.52 -15.39
C GLY A 23 8.06 -4.26 -15.34
N GLU A 24 7.27 -5.11 -16.01
CA GLU A 24 5.82 -4.98 -15.99
C GLU A 24 5.26 -5.45 -14.65
N LEU A 25 4.34 -4.65 -14.09
CA LEU A 25 3.63 -5.05 -12.87
C LEU A 25 2.66 -6.20 -13.15
N GLY A 26 1.95 -6.14 -14.26
CA GLY A 26 1.05 -7.21 -14.71
C GLY A 26 0.01 -7.59 -13.66
N ALA A 27 -0.16 -8.89 -13.47
CA ALA A 27 -1.11 -9.47 -12.52
C ALA A 27 -0.42 -9.96 -11.23
N ARG A 28 0.63 -9.28 -10.79
CA ARG A 28 1.35 -9.68 -9.57
C ARG A 28 0.41 -9.74 -8.37
N GLY A 29 0.62 -10.73 -7.53
CA GLY A 29 -0.10 -10.86 -6.28
C GLY A 29 0.30 -9.80 -5.27
N LEU A 30 -0.68 -9.34 -4.51
CA LEU A 30 -0.51 -8.42 -3.39
C LEU A 30 -1.17 -9.05 -2.18
N SER A 31 -0.42 -9.27 -1.12
CA SER A 31 -0.94 -9.93 0.07
C SER A 31 -0.55 -9.19 1.34
N LEU A 32 -1.40 -9.34 2.36
CA LEU A 32 -1.16 -8.84 3.70
C LEU A 32 -1.45 -9.93 4.71
N GLN A 33 -0.48 -10.21 5.56
CA GLN A 33 -0.66 -11.07 6.72
C GLN A 33 -0.62 -10.24 7.99
N ILE A 34 -1.45 -10.61 8.94
CA ILE A 34 -1.43 -10.06 10.29
C ILE A 34 -1.20 -11.22 11.26
N ASN A 35 -0.12 -11.15 12.01
CA ASN A 35 0.30 -12.22 12.93
C ASN A 35 0.39 -13.58 12.25
N GLY A 36 0.88 -13.61 11.02
CA GLY A 36 1.05 -14.82 10.23
C GLY A 36 -0.22 -15.32 9.54
N GLN A 37 -1.35 -14.63 9.69
CA GLN A 37 -2.60 -15.00 9.04
C GLN A 37 -2.90 -14.06 7.89
N THR A 38 -3.26 -14.63 6.74
CA THR A 38 -3.62 -13.85 5.56
C THR A 38 -4.91 -13.08 5.81
N ARG A 39 -4.85 -11.76 5.65
CA ARG A 39 -5.98 -10.85 5.75
C ARG A 39 -6.43 -10.35 4.40
N GLN A 40 -5.48 -10.05 3.53
CA GLN A 40 -5.73 -9.57 2.17
C GLN A 40 -4.89 -10.38 1.21
N ASP A 41 -5.49 -10.79 0.10
CA ASP A 41 -4.82 -11.54 -0.95
C ASP A 41 -5.51 -11.18 -2.26
N GLY A 42 -4.86 -10.34 -3.04
CA GLY A 42 -5.41 -9.82 -4.28
C GLY A 42 -4.36 -9.84 -5.38
N SER A 43 -4.78 -9.32 -6.52
CA SER A 43 -3.92 -9.18 -7.69
C SER A 43 -4.00 -7.76 -8.23
N LEU A 44 -2.90 -7.27 -8.77
CA LEU A 44 -2.90 -5.98 -9.48
C LEU A 44 -3.83 -6.00 -10.69
N ALA A 45 -4.17 -7.19 -11.21
CA ALA A 45 -5.16 -7.34 -12.28
C ALA A 45 -6.58 -6.96 -11.83
N ASP A 46 -6.83 -6.90 -10.52
CA ASP A 46 -8.13 -6.51 -9.97
C ASP A 46 -8.35 -4.99 -9.95
N LEU A 47 -7.32 -4.21 -10.26
CA LEU A 47 -7.45 -2.76 -10.37
C LEU A 47 -8.41 -2.39 -11.49
N ILE A 48 -9.35 -1.49 -11.21
CA ILE A 48 -10.28 -0.97 -12.23
C ILE A 48 -9.50 -0.17 -13.27
N TRP A 49 -8.59 0.69 -12.80
CA TRP A 49 -7.63 1.40 -13.64
C TRP A 49 -6.22 0.94 -13.27
N ASP A 50 -5.41 0.67 -14.27
CA ASP A 50 -4.01 0.33 -14.04
C ASP A 50 -3.19 1.58 -13.66
N VAL A 51 -1.92 1.38 -13.33
CA VAL A 51 -1.05 2.49 -12.88
C VAL A 51 -0.94 3.60 -13.93
N PRO A 52 -0.65 3.31 -15.22
CA PRO A 52 -0.60 4.37 -16.24
C PRO A 52 -1.91 5.14 -16.38
N GLU A 53 -3.05 4.47 -16.33
CA GLU A 53 -4.37 5.11 -16.44
C GLU A 53 -4.62 6.06 -15.28
N ILE A 54 -4.32 5.64 -14.05
CA ILE A 54 -4.49 6.49 -12.87
C ILE A 54 -3.58 7.70 -12.94
N LEU A 55 -2.31 7.54 -13.29
CA LEU A 55 -1.40 8.66 -13.42
C LEU A 55 -1.84 9.64 -14.51
N HIS A 56 -2.37 9.12 -15.61
CA HIS A 56 -2.90 9.96 -16.69
C HIS A 56 -4.07 10.83 -16.21
N GLU A 57 -5.01 10.23 -15.49
CA GLU A 57 -6.17 10.95 -14.95
C GLU A 57 -5.77 11.97 -13.88
N LEU A 58 -4.87 11.62 -12.99
CA LEU A 58 -4.39 12.55 -11.97
C LEU A 58 -3.62 13.72 -12.57
N ALA A 59 -2.84 13.48 -13.62
CA ALA A 59 -2.07 14.54 -14.28
C ALA A 59 -2.96 15.60 -14.94
N LYS A 60 -4.22 15.30 -15.24
CA LYS A 60 -5.19 16.29 -15.72
C LYS A 60 -5.62 17.27 -14.64
N LEU A 61 -5.58 16.85 -13.37
CA LEU A 61 -6.08 17.61 -12.23
C LEU A 61 -4.97 18.22 -11.39
N TYR A 62 -3.82 17.59 -11.34
CA TYR A 62 -2.72 17.96 -10.47
C TYR A 62 -1.40 17.97 -11.22
N ALA A 63 -0.50 18.87 -10.82
CA ALA A 63 0.88 18.89 -11.30
C ALA A 63 1.67 17.85 -10.50
N LEU A 64 1.76 16.63 -11.00
CA LEU A 64 2.53 15.56 -10.36
C LEU A 64 4.02 15.85 -10.42
N ARG A 65 4.71 15.62 -9.32
CA ARG A 65 6.14 15.91 -9.17
C ARG A 65 6.88 14.70 -8.59
N ALA A 66 8.19 14.69 -8.79
CA ALA A 66 9.05 13.71 -8.14
C ALA A 66 8.87 13.78 -6.62
N GLY A 67 8.75 12.63 -5.97
CA GLY A 67 8.48 12.52 -4.54
C GLY A 67 7.01 12.38 -4.17
N ASP A 68 6.10 12.63 -5.11
CA ASP A 68 4.67 12.42 -4.85
C ASP A 68 4.37 10.93 -4.71
N LEU A 69 3.48 10.62 -3.76
CA LEU A 69 2.99 9.27 -3.54
C LEU A 69 1.53 9.17 -4.00
N VAL A 70 1.22 8.10 -4.70
CA VAL A 70 -0.15 7.80 -5.14
C VAL A 70 -0.58 6.49 -4.51
N PHE A 71 -1.60 6.56 -3.65
CA PHE A 71 -2.18 5.37 -3.04
C PHE A 71 -3.24 4.81 -3.95
N MET A 72 -3.07 3.56 -4.36
CA MET A 72 -3.87 2.91 -5.41
C MET A 72 -5.10 2.19 -4.86
N GLY A 73 -5.36 2.30 -3.57
CA GLY A 73 -6.45 1.58 -2.93
C GLY A 73 -6.01 0.26 -2.30
N THR A 74 -6.97 -0.51 -1.85
CA THR A 74 -6.70 -1.75 -1.13
C THR A 74 -7.67 -2.84 -1.57
N PRO A 75 -7.24 -4.11 -1.62
CA PRO A 75 -8.16 -5.23 -1.91
C PRO A 75 -9.11 -5.50 -0.75
N ALA A 76 -10.03 -6.43 -0.95
CA ALA A 76 -10.94 -6.90 0.09
C ALA A 76 -10.17 -7.44 1.31
N GLY A 77 -10.80 -7.43 2.48
CA GLY A 77 -10.20 -7.95 3.71
C GLY A 77 -9.76 -6.87 4.69
N VAL A 78 -10.21 -5.63 4.47
CA VAL A 78 -9.98 -4.54 5.42
C VAL A 78 -10.61 -4.88 6.77
N GLY A 79 -9.89 -4.65 7.84
CA GLY A 79 -10.36 -4.92 9.19
C GLY A 79 -9.55 -4.14 10.22
N PRO A 80 -9.96 -4.19 11.49
CA PRO A 80 -9.28 -3.47 12.54
C PRO A 80 -7.92 -4.08 12.84
N LEU A 81 -7.00 -3.23 13.25
CA LEU A 81 -5.68 -3.58 13.77
C LEU A 81 -5.58 -3.15 15.22
N GLN A 82 -4.84 -3.90 16.00
CA GLN A 82 -4.65 -3.63 17.43
C GLN A 82 -3.17 -3.46 17.75
N PRO A 83 -2.84 -2.71 18.81
CA PRO A 83 -1.45 -2.63 19.27
C PRO A 83 -0.86 -4.03 19.49
N GLY A 84 0.35 -4.22 19.02
CA GLY A 84 1.04 -5.52 19.08
C GLY A 84 0.90 -6.36 17.83
N ASP A 85 -0.07 -6.06 16.97
CA ASP A 85 -0.21 -6.78 15.70
C ASP A 85 1.01 -6.55 14.81
N ARG A 86 1.47 -7.63 14.19
CA ARG A 86 2.58 -7.59 13.24
C ARG A 86 2.04 -7.79 11.84
N PHE A 87 2.36 -6.83 10.95
CA PHE A 87 1.96 -6.95 9.56
C PHE A 87 3.12 -7.39 8.69
N HIS A 88 2.80 -8.13 7.64
CA HIS A 88 3.72 -8.51 6.58
C HIS A 88 3.02 -8.37 5.24
N ALA A 89 3.44 -7.40 4.47
CA ALA A 89 2.88 -7.11 3.15
C ALA A 89 3.87 -7.55 2.08
N VAL A 90 3.35 -8.14 1.00
CA VAL A 90 4.16 -8.63 -0.10
C VAL A 90 3.55 -8.19 -1.43
N LEU A 91 4.36 -7.59 -2.27
CA LEU A 91 4.08 -7.49 -3.70
C LEU A 91 5.00 -8.49 -4.39
N ASP A 92 4.42 -9.53 -4.95
CA ASP A 92 5.15 -10.69 -5.46
C ASP A 92 6.28 -10.32 -6.42
N GLY A 93 7.48 -10.81 -6.11
CA GLY A 93 8.67 -10.59 -6.92
C GLY A 93 9.22 -9.17 -6.90
N VAL A 94 8.64 -8.27 -6.12
CA VAL A 94 9.03 -6.86 -6.07
C VAL A 94 9.58 -6.49 -4.70
N ILE A 95 8.76 -6.56 -3.65
CA ILE A 95 9.16 -6.11 -2.32
C ILE A 95 8.30 -6.74 -1.23
N GLU A 96 8.88 -6.85 -0.05
CA GLU A 96 8.19 -7.18 1.18
C GLU A 96 8.34 -6.01 2.17
N HIS A 97 7.32 -5.81 2.98
CA HIS A 97 7.32 -4.75 3.97
C HIS A 97 6.65 -5.24 5.24
N SER A 98 7.36 -5.16 6.35
CA SER A 98 6.88 -5.64 7.64
C SER A 98 6.98 -4.55 8.69
N GLY A 99 6.11 -4.64 9.68
CA GLY A 99 6.13 -3.73 10.81
C GLY A 99 5.23 -4.21 11.93
N GLN A 100 5.12 -3.39 12.94
CA GLN A 100 4.29 -3.67 14.11
C GLN A 100 3.43 -2.47 14.44
N ILE A 101 2.19 -2.73 14.80
CA ILE A 101 1.27 -1.72 15.30
C ILE A 101 1.63 -1.45 16.76
N VAL A 102 1.80 -0.20 17.09
CA VAL A 102 2.14 0.23 18.45
C VAL A 102 1.08 1.20 18.95
N ASP A 103 1.05 1.38 20.28
CA ASP A 103 0.20 2.41 20.86
C ASP A 103 0.66 3.79 20.42
N GLY A 104 -0.30 4.68 20.22
CA GLY A 104 0.00 6.08 19.94
C GLY A 104 0.67 6.77 21.12
N PRO A 105 1.21 7.98 20.89
CA PRO A 105 1.85 8.72 21.97
C PRO A 105 0.85 9.06 23.08
N THR A 106 1.29 8.92 24.32
CA THR A 106 0.51 9.35 25.48
C THR A 106 0.68 10.86 25.67
N LEU A 107 -0.41 11.57 25.70
CA LEU A 107 -0.44 13.01 25.92
C LEU A 107 -0.54 13.33 27.43
#